data_45b5a3c6b3f064ba5798d66abd3e9fea
#
_entry.id   45b5a3c6b3f064ba5798d66abd3e9fea
#
_cell.length_a   1.000
_cell.length_b   1.000
_cell.length_c   1.000
_cell.angle_alpha   90.00
_cell.angle_beta   90.00
_cell.angle_gamma   90.00
#
_symmetry.space_group_name_H-M   'P 1'
#
loop_
_entity.id
_entity.type
_entity.pdbx_description
1 polymer ?
#
loop_
_entity_poly.entity_id
_entity_poly.type
_entity_poly.pdbx_seq_one_letter_code
_entity_poly.pdbx_strand_id
1 'polypeptide(L)'
;VPALTIGLINIQGVSRDIYTAALVGRYGLTNRLEIEVRVPYLYREDSITQRPLATPSTADTVSTANGSGLGDIETTGRYQLNKGGPDEPYFVAFTRFKSTTGKGPFEIPTDPITGFQTELPTGSGFYILQPGFTVLFPSDPVVLFSSLSYIWNMSRDIGGQIGRINPGSGGNFNLGLGISLNEKLSLTLGYDHTVFERPTSASNLLLTTTAQVTQIGVLLIGGAYRLSDRSFANFVVGIGATREAPDLQVTVRIPTAIFSGK
;
A
#
# COMPACT_ATOMS: atom_id res chain seq x y z
N VAL A 1 10.54 -4.09 19.35
CA VAL A 1 9.58 -5.16 19.00
C VAL A 1 9.40 -6.03 20.25
N PRO A 2 8.17 -6.29 20.74
CA PRO A 2 8.00 -7.21 21.86
C PRO A 2 8.47 -8.59 21.42
N ALA A 3 9.31 -9.22 22.23
CA ALA A 3 9.76 -10.58 22.00
C ALA A 3 8.54 -11.51 22.06
N LEU A 4 8.25 -12.18 20.95
CA LEU A 4 7.24 -13.21 20.88
C LEU A 4 7.94 -14.55 21.07
N THR A 5 7.68 -15.22 22.18
CA THR A 5 8.18 -16.57 22.42
C THR A 5 7.18 -17.57 21.90
N ILE A 6 7.52 -18.30 20.84
CA ILE A 6 6.72 -19.39 20.28
C ILE A 6 7.46 -20.69 20.61
N GLY A 7 7.01 -21.38 21.65
CA GLY A 7 7.67 -22.61 22.10
C GLY A 7 9.10 -22.35 22.60
N LEU A 8 10.10 -22.95 21.95
CA LEU A 8 11.53 -22.85 22.30
C LEU A 8 12.31 -21.89 21.40
N ILE A 9 11.63 -20.97 20.70
CA ILE A 9 12.24 -20.02 19.77
C ILE A 9 11.89 -18.60 20.22
N ASN A 10 12.90 -17.73 20.31
CA ASN A 10 12.72 -16.30 20.53
C ASN A 10 12.97 -15.55 19.22
N ILE A 11 11.92 -14.92 18.65
CA ILE A 11 12.04 -14.09 17.45
C ILE A 11 12.57 -12.72 17.88
N GLN A 12 13.77 -12.36 17.43
CA GLN A 12 14.46 -11.14 17.82
C GLN A 12 14.24 -9.97 16.85
N GLY A 13 13.99 -10.25 15.58
CA GLY A 13 13.74 -9.24 14.59
C GLY A 13 13.17 -9.81 13.30
N VAL A 14 12.34 -8.99 12.64
CA VAL A 14 11.86 -9.26 11.28
C VAL A 14 12.18 -8.02 10.45
N SER A 15 12.99 -8.20 9.41
CA SER A 15 13.21 -7.17 8.38
C SER A 15 12.44 -7.55 7.14
N ARG A 16 11.76 -6.58 6.54
CA ARG A 16 10.99 -6.77 5.32
C ARG A 16 11.30 -5.68 4.32
N ASP A 17 11.79 -6.10 3.16
CA ASP A 17 12.06 -5.23 2.03
C ASP A 17 11.13 -5.55 0.86
N ILE A 18 10.47 -4.52 0.32
CA ILE A 18 9.53 -4.65 -0.80
C ILE A 18 9.92 -3.66 -1.89
N TYR A 19 10.30 -4.20 -3.04
CA TYR A 19 10.57 -3.41 -4.24
C TYR A 19 9.42 -3.57 -5.22
N THR A 20 8.88 -2.45 -5.70
CA THR A 20 7.77 -2.46 -6.65
C THR A 20 8.09 -1.62 -7.88
N ALA A 21 8.07 -2.25 -9.05
CA ALA A 21 8.02 -1.55 -10.32
C ALA A 21 6.58 -1.59 -10.85
N ALA A 22 6.03 -0.46 -11.30
CA ALA A 22 4.66 -0.43 -11.80
C ALA A 22 4.54 0.35 -13.10
N LEU A 23 3.82 -0.21 -14.05
CA LEU A 23 3.34 0.51 -15.23
C LEU A 23 1.96 1.07 -14.92
N VAL A 24 1.79 2.38 -15.19
CA VAL A 24 0.52 3.08 -14.93
C VAL A 24 0.05 3.75 -16.21
N GLY A 25 -1.12 3.36 -16.68
CA GLY A 25 -1.81 4.00 -17.79
C GLY A 25 -2.96 4.87 -17.28
N ARG A 26 -3.03 6.12 -17.75
CA ARG A 26 -4.14 7.05 -17.46
C ARG A 26 -4.80 7.50 -18.74
N TYR A 27 -6.12 7.53 -18.73
CA TYR A 27 -6.89 7.99 -19.86
C TYR A 27 -8.11 8.80 -19.41
N GLY A 28 -8.21 10.04 -19.92
CA GLY A 28 -9.40 10.88 -19.71
C GLY A 28 -10.50 10.51 -20.68
N LEU A 29 -11.56 9.90 -20.20
CA LEU A 29 -12.74 9.57 -21.00
C LEU A 29 -13.56 10.80 -21.34
N THR A 30 -13.60 11.76 -20.44
CA THR A 30 -14.23 13.07 -20.61
C THR A 30 -13.39 14.14 -19.93
N ASN A 31 -13.78 15.40 -20.04
CA ASN A 31 -13.11 16.51 -19.33
C ASN A 31 -13.18 16.39 -17.79
N ARG A 32 -13.96 15.45 -17.26
CA ARG A 32 -14.18 15.26 -15.82
C ARG A 32 -13.99 13.83 -15.35
N LEU A 33 -13.90 12.86 -16.26
CA LEU A 33 -13.78 11.44 -15.94
C LEU A 33 -12.46 10.90 -16.45
N GLU A 34 -11.65 10.38 -15.54
CA GLU A 34 -10.38 9.71 -15.79
C GLU A 34 -10.44 8.26 -15.31
N ILE A 35 -9.85 7.36 -16.08
CA ILE A 35 -9.57 5.99 -15.68
C ILE A 35 -8.06 5.78 -15.63
N GLU A 36 -7.60 5.12 -14.57
CA GLU A 36 -6.22 4.71 -14.37
C GLU A 36 -6.16 3.20 -14.19
N VAL A 37 -5.22 2.56 -14.84
CA VAL A 37 -4.87 1.14 -14.64
C VAL A 37 -3.41 1.07 -14.21
N ARG A 38 -3.14 0.34 -13.12
CA ARG A 38 -1.81 0.11 -12.58
C ARG A 38 -1.50 -1.38 -12.58
N VAL A 39 -0.38 -1.76 -13.19
CA VAL A 39 0.14 -3.13 -13.26
C VAL A 39 1.46 -3.17 -12.51
N PRO A 40 1.49 -3.69 -11.27
CA PRO A 40 2.72 -3.76 -10.47
C PRO A 40 3.44 -5.09 -10.67
N TYR A 41 4.77 -5.05 -10.60
CA TYR A 41 5.65 -6.19 -10.42
C TYR A 41 6.40 -6.02 -9.10
N LEU A 42 6.38 -7.03 -8.25
CA LEU A 42 6.95 -6.99 -6.91
C LEU A 42 8.12 -7.95 -6.79
N TYR A 43 9.13 -7.52 -6.03
CA TYR A 43 10.14 -8.37 -5.40
C TYR A 43 10.09 -8.12 -3.90
N ARG A 44 9.99 -9.19 -3.13
CA ARG A 44 9.92 -9.14 -1.66
C ARG A 44 11.01 -10.01 -1.08
N GLU A 45 11.57 -9.53 0.03
CA GLU A 45 12.52 -10.25 0.84
C GLU A 45 12.20 -10.04 2.32
N ASP A 46 11.94 -11.13 3.04
CA ASP A 46 11.73 -11.12 4.50
C ASP A 46 12.92 -11.86 5.14
N SER A 47 13.54 -11.25 6.14
CA SER A 47 14.61 -11.82 6.94
C SER A 47 14.16 -11.93 8.39
N ILE A 48 14.19 -13.14 8.93
CA ILE A 48 13.77 -13.44 10.30
C ILE A 48 14.98 -13.88 11.09
N THR A 49 15.34 -13.11 12.13
CA THR A 49 16.39 -13.46 13.08
C THR A 49 15.76 -14.18 14.26
N GLN A 50 16.19 -15.41 14.50
CA GLN A 50 15.66 -16.27 15.57
C GLN A 50 16.81 -16.72 16.50
N ARG A 51 16.52 -16.83 17.79
CA ARG A 51 17.42 -17.44 18.75
C ARG A 51 16.80 -18.71 19.33
N PRO A 52 17.38 -19.91 19.08
CA PRO A 52 16.92 -21.14 19.73
C PRO A 52 17.15 -21.05 21.23
N LEU A 53 16.09 -21.26 22.04
CA LEU A 53 16.19 -21.25 23.50
C LEU A 53 16.57 -22.62 24.08
N ALA A 54 16.42 -23.69 23.28
CA ALA A 54 16.64 -25.09 23.72
C ALA A 54 18.10 -25.56 23.62
N THR A 55 18.96 -24.85 22.94
CA THR A 55 20.38 -25.16 22.81
C THR A 55 21.22 -24.07 23.43
N PRO A 56 22.35 -24.39 24.11
CA PRO A 56 23.26 -23.37 24.64
C PRO A 56 23.98 -22.57 23.53
N SER A 57 23.45 -22.57 22.31
CA SER A 57 23.98 -21.79 21.21
C SER A 57 23.66 -20.29 21.44
N THR A 58 24.72 -19.51 21.55
CA THR A 58 24.65 -18.03 21.60
C THR A 58 24.50 -17.38 20.20
N ALA A 59 24.47 -18.21 19.15
CA ALA A 59 24.39 -17.73 17.76
C ALA A 59 22.93 -17.56 17.32
N ASP A 60 22.63 -16.39 16.76
CA ASP A 60 21.36 -16.14 16.09
C ASP A 60 21.34 -16.87 14.74
N THR A 61 20.20 -17.45 14.39
CA THR A 61 19.97 -18.05 13.08
C THR A 61 19.13 -17.07 12.27
N VAL A 62 19.62 -16.71 11.10
CA VAL A 62 18.89 -15.87 10.15
C VAL A 62 18.28 -16.75 9.06
N SER A 63 16.98 -16.68 8.93
CA SER A 63 16.22 -17.33 7.85
C SER A 63 15.69 -16.27 6.89
N THR A 64 15.98 -16.42 5.60
CA THR A 64 15.51 -15.51 4.57
C THR A 64 14.50 -16.20 3.66
N ALA A 65 13.44 -15.48 3.32
CA ALA A 65 12.48 -15.91 2.30
C ALA A 65 12.31 -14.78 1.29
N ASN A 66 12.15 -15.14 0.03
CA ASN A 66 11.91 -14.16 -1.03
C ASN A 66 10.72 -14.58 -1.90
N GLY A 67 10.22 -13.63 -2.70
CA GLY A 67 9.16 -13.88 -3.67
C GLY A 67 9.12 -12.76 -4.69
N SER A 68 8.85 -13.10 -5.92
CA SER A 68 8.74 -12.14 -7.00
C SER A 68 7.65 -12.52 -7.99
N GLY A 69 7.08 -11.51 -8.63
CA GLY A 69 6.06 -11.73 -9.65
C GLY A 69 5.13 -10.56 -9.84
N LEU A 70 4.12 -10.79 -10.66
CA LEU A 70 3.04 -9.83 -10.88
C LEU A 70 2.27 -9.63 -9.57
N GLY A 71 1.99 -8.39 -9.23
CA GLY A 71 1.12 -8.06 -8.09
C GLY A 71 -0.34 -7.95 -8.47
N ASP A 72 -1.14 -7.46 -7.55
CA ASP A 72 -2.56 -7.22 -7.79
C ASP A 72 -2.73 -6.00 -8.70
N ILE A 73 -3.40 -6.18 -9.84
CA ILE A 73 -3.73 -5.09 -10.77
C ILE A 73 -4.79 -4.21 -10.14
N GLU A 74 -4.59 -2.90 -10.26
CA GLU A 74 -5.50 -1.89 -9.73
C GLU A 74 -6.11 -1.07 -10.86
N THR A 75 -7.41 -0.78 -10.73
CA THR A 75 -8.12 0.15 -11.62
C THR A 75 -8.76 1.24 -10.78
N THR A 76 -8.56 2.50 -11.17
CA THR A 76 -9.15 3.64 -10.46
C THR A 76 -9.93 4.52 -11.43
N GLY A 77 -11.20 4.76 -11.12
CA GLY A 77 -12.01 5.78 -11.77
C GLY A 77 -12.02 7.05 -10.92
N ARG A 78 -11.82 8.22 -11.54
CA ARG A 78 -11.91 9.53 -10.88
C ARG A 78 -12.90 10.42 -11.62
N TYR A 79 -13.80 11.03 -10.89
CA TYR A 79 -14.79 11.96 -11.44
C TYR A 79 -14.75 13.29 -10.71
N GLN A 80 -14.49 14.36 -11.45
CA GLN A 80 -14.52 15.74 -10.95
C GLN A 80 -15.97 16.23 -10.86
N LEU A 81 -16.42 16.53 -9.65
CA LEU A 81 -17.81 16.87 -9.36
C LEU A 81 -18.18 18.31 -9.75
N ASN A 82 -17.25 19.24 -9.57
CA ASN A 82 -17.45 20.66 -9.87
C ASN A 82 -16.46 21.17 -10.92
N LYS A 83 -16.66 22.36 -11.41
CA LYS A 83 -15.73 22.98 -12.38
C LYS A 83 -14.43 23.46 -11.73
N GLY A 84 -14.54 23.93 -10.47
CA GLY A 84 -13.44 24.57 -9.77
C GLY A 84 -13.03 25.91 -10.41
N GLY A 85 -12.16 26.64 -9.72
CA GLY A 85 -11.62 27.92 -10.18
C GLY A 85 -10.26 28.17 -9.51
N PRO A 86 -9.63 29.32 -9.78
CA PRO A 86 -8.32 29.66 -9.21
C PRO A 86 -8.30 29.65 -7.68
N ASP A 87 -9.38 30.06 -7.03
CA ASP A 87 -9.53 30.11 -5.57
C ASP A 87 -10.72 29.26 -5.09
N GLU A 88 -11.22 28.35 -5.93
CA GLU A 88 -12.32 27.47 -5.59
C GLU A 88 -11.84 26.02 -5.41
N PRO A 89 -12.37 25.29 -4.42
CA PRO A 89 -11.99 23.90 -4.22
C PRO A 89 -12.44 23.02 -5.39
N TYR A 90 -11.62 22.05 -5.76
CA TYR A 90 -11.97 20.95 -6.64
C TYR A 90 -12.39 19.75 -5.82
N PHE A 91 -13.54 19.18 -6.16
CA PHE A 91 -14.09 18.00 -5.52
C PHE A 91 -14.01 16.82 -6.49
N VAL A 92 -13.32 15.78 -6.09
CA VAL A 92 -13.10 14.57 -6.91
C VAL A 92 -13.59 13.36 -6.17
N ALA A 93 -14.61 12.71 -6.68
CA ALA A 93 -14.97 11.36 -6.24
C ALA A 93 -14.10 10.34 -6.96
N PHE A 94 -13.67 9.29 -6.26
CA PHE A 94 -12.94 8.22 -6.88
C PHE A 94 -13.38 6.85 -6.35
N THR A 95 -13.14 5.83 -7.15
CA THR A 95 -13.27 4.45 -6.72
C THR A 95 -12.08 3.66 -7.26
N ARG A 96 -11.34 3.00 -6.36
CA ARG A 96 -10.27 2.08 -6.72
C ARG A 96 -10.75 0.65 -6.51
N PHE A 97 -10.52 -0.17 -7.50
CA PHE A 97 -10.70 -1.62 -7.44
C PHE A 97 -9.34 -2.29 -7.55
N LYS A 98 -9.04 -3.22 -6.66
CA LYS A 98 -7.83 -4.05 -6.69
C LYS A 98 -8.24 -5.50 -6.89
N SER A 99 -7.65 -6.15 -7.88
CA SER A 99 -7.86 -7.55 -8.23
C SER A 99 -7.01 -8.48 -7.36
N THR A 100 -7.11 -9.79 -7.62
CA THR A 100 -6.29 -10.85 -7.01
C THR A 100 -5.41 -11.51 -8.08
N THR A 101 -4.77 -10.72 -8.93
CA THR A 101 -3.90 -11.23 -10.02
C THR A 101 -2.52 -11.64 -9.54
N GLY A 102 -2.06 -11.12 -8.41
CA GLY A 102 -0.84 -11.58 -7.75
C GLY A 102 -1.05 -12.91 -7.03
N LYS A 103 0.03 -13.62 -6.75
CA LYS A 103 -0.03 -14.84 -5.92
C LYS A 103 -0.43 -14.47 -4.50
N GLY A 104 -1.58 -14.93 -4.05
CA GLY A 104 -2.07 -14.72 -2.69
C GLY A 104 -1.35 -15.61 -1.67
N PRO A 105 -1.40 -15.27 -0.38
CA PRO A 105 -0.73 -16.04 0.68
C PRO A 105 -1.26 -17.47 0.82
N PHE A 106 -2.46 -17.76 0.33
CA PHE A 106 -3.07 -19.08 0.40
C PHE A 106 -2.80 -19.95 -0.84
N GLU A 107 -2.12 -19.40 -1.85
CA GLU A 107 -1.80 -20.06 -3.12
C GLU A 107 -0.34 -20.52 -3.17
N ILE A 108 0.43 -20.19 -2.13
CA ILE A 108 1.86 -20.52 -2.03
C ILE A 108 2.00 -21.90 -1.38
N PRO A 109 2.76 -22.81 -2.02
CA PRO A 109 3.08 -24.10 -1.42
C PRO A 109 3.84 -23.94 -0.10
N THR A 110 3.53 -24.83 0.83
CA THR A 110 4.29 -24.95 2.09
C THR A 110 5.24 -26.14 1.99
N ASP A 111 6.44 -25.97 2.53
CA ASP A 111 7.39 -27.06 2.70
C ASP A 111 6.81 -28.09 3.70
N PRO A 112 6.65 -29.36 3.31
CA PRO A 112 6.03 -30.39 4.15
C PRO A 112 6.86 -30.75 5.40
N ILE A 113 8.16 -30.38 5.43
CA ILE A 113 9.07 -30.67 6.53
C ILE A 113 9.04 -29.54 7.56
N THR A 114 9.14 -28.29 7.07
CA THR A 114 9.24 -27.10 7.93
C THR A 114 7.89 -26.44 8.21
N GLY A 115 6.87 -26.68 7.38
CA GLY A 115 5.57 -26.02 7.45
C GLY A 115 5.59 -24.55 7.03
N PHE A 116 6.72 -24.02 6.57
CA PHE A 116 6.84 -22.65 6.11
C PHE A 116 6.51 -22.51 4.62
N GLN A 117 6.04 -21.33 4.22
CA GLN A 117 5.84 -21.03 2.81
C GLN A 117 7.18 -21.04 2.06
N THR A 118 7.18 -21.62 0.84
CA THR A 118 8.39 -21.74 0.02
C THR A 118 8.79 -20.43 -0.65
N GLU A 119 7.86 -19.49 -0.79
CA GLU A 119 8.08 -18.16 -1.37
C GLU A 119 7.18 -17.12 -0.69
N LEU A 120 7.45 -15.82 -0.90
CA LEU A 120 6.60 -14.76 -0.37
C LEU A 120 5.48 -14.38 -1.35
N PRO A 121 4.27 -14.03 -0.86
CA PRO A 121 3.16 -13.65 -1.71
C PRO A 121 3.40 -12.31 -2.40
N THR A 122 2.99 -12.19 -3.67
CA THR A 122 3.03 -10.96 -4.45
C THR A 122 1.69 -10.23 -4.49
N GLY A 123 0.60 -10.91 -4.12
CA GLY A 123 -0.75 -10.39 -4.02
C GLY A 123 -1.33 -10.54 -2.62
N SER A 124 -2.44 -9.85 -2.37
CA SER A 124 -3.16 -9.95 -1.09
C SER A 124 -4.06 -11.19 -0.98
N GLY A 125 -4.45 -11.76 -2.13
CA GLY A 125 -5.43 -12.83 -2.23
C GLY A 125 -6.89 -12.40 -2.01
N PHE A 126 -7.14 -11.08 -1.87
CA PHE A 126 -8.48 -10.51 -1.65
C PHE A 126 -8.78 -9.38 -2.62
N TYR A 127 -10.03 -9.35 -3.13
CA TYR A 127 -10.53 -8.20 -3.86
C TYR A 127 -10.74 -7.03 -2.91
N ILE A 128 -10.40 -5.82 -3.37
CA ILE A 128 -10.60 -4.59 -2.60
C ILE A 128 -11.37 -3.59 -3.45
N LEU A 129 -12.41 -3.00 -2.86
CA LEU A 129 -13.10 -1.85 -3.40
C LEU A 129 -12.89 -0.67 -2.44
N GLN A 130 -12.42 0.45 -2.97
CA GLN A 130 -12.12 1.63 -2.17
C GLN A 130 -12.77 2.87 -2.79
N PRO A 131 -14.04 3.16 -2.45
CA PRO A 131 -14.64 4.45 -2.75
C PRO A 131 -14.02 5.54 -1.88
N GLY A 132 -13.90 6.74 -2.43
CA GLY A 132 -13.33 7.86 -1.71
C GLY A 132 -13.64 9.20 -2.36
N PHE A 133 -13.21 10.22 -1.67
CA PHE A 133 -13.45 11.61 -2.02
C PHE A 133 -12.19 12.44 -1.72
N THR A 134 -11.80 13.30 -2.65
CA THR A 134 -10.66 14.20 -2.53
C THR A 134 -11.10 15.63 -2.71
N VAL A 135 -10.60 16.51 -1.85
CA VAL A 135 -10.72 17.96 -1.98
C VAL A 135 -9.33 18.53 -2.28
N LEU A 136 -9.24 19.34 -3.32
CA LEU A 136 -8.06 20.11 -3.68
C LEU A 136 -8.42 21.57 -3.57
N PHE A 137 -7.71 22.34 -2.76
CA PHE A 137 -7.91 23.78 -2.61
C PHE A 137 -6.66 24.49 -3.12
N PRO A 138 -6.70 25.03 -4.36
CA PRO A 138 -5.61 25.84 -4.89
C PRO A 138 -5.60 27.20 -4.21
N SER A 139 -4.44 27.65 -3.76
CA SER A 139 -4.19 28.97 -3.21
C SER A 139 -2.74 29.29 -3.51
N ASP A 140 -2.48 30.22 -4.42
CA ASP A 140 -1.12 30.57 -4.84
C ASP A 140 -0.28 31.14 -3.67
N PRO A 141 0.92 30.61 -3.38
CA PRO A 141 1.65 29.52 -4.08
C PRO A 141 1.40 28.11 -3.52
N VAL A 142 0.39 27.90 -2.70
CA VAL A 142 0.12 26.67 -1.96
C VAL A 142 -1.11 25.97 -2.51
N VAL A 143 -1.06 24.66 -2.60
CA VAL A 143 -2.25 23.81 -2.85
C VAL A 143 -2.46 22.92 -1.64
N LEU A 144 -3.60 23.05 -0.98
CA LEU A 144 -4.02 22.14 0.08
C LEU A 144 -4.80 20.98 -0.53
N PHE A 145 -4.58 19.77 -0.02
CA PHE A 145 -5.34 18.61 -0.42
C PHE A 145 -5.70 17.72 0.78
N SER A 146 -6.86 17.13 0.69
CA SER A 146 -7.30 16.12 1.65
C SER A 146 -8.13 15.07 0.95
N SER A 147 -8.03 13.83 1.40
CA SER A 147 -8.87 12.75 0.90
C SER A 147 -9.35 11.86 2.05
N LEU A 148 -10.55 11.33 1.87
CA LEU A 148 -11.16 10.34 2.76
C LEU A 148 -11.65 9.18 1.92
N SER A 149 -11.40 7.95 2.33
CA SER A 149 -11.87 6.76 1.62
C SER A 149 -12.15 5.61 2.57
N TYR A 150 -13.01 4.71 2.13
CA TYR A 150 -13.32 3.46 2.82
C TYR A 150 -12.73 2.29 2.02
N ILE A 151 -11.98 1.42 2.68
CA ILE A 151 -11.32 0.26 2.09
C ILE A 151 -12.16 -0.97 2.44
N TRP A 152 -12.92 -1.44 1.48
CA TRP A 152 -13.71 -2.65 1.64
C TRP A 152 -12.93 -3.86 1.14
N ASN A 153 -12.40 -4.64 2.07
CA ASN A 153 -11.75 -5.92 1.78
C ASN A 153 -12.82 -7.01 1.69
N MET A 154 -12.98 -7.61 0.51
CA MET A 154 -14.00 -8.65 0.31
C MET A 154 -13.55 -9.96 0.95
N SER A 155 -14.39 -10.55 1.78
CA SER A 155 -14.12 -11.85 2.39
C SER A 155 -14.05 -12.96 1.32
N ARG A 156 -13.16 -13.94 1.53
CA ARG A 156 -12.96 -15.07 0.63
C ARG A 156 -13.04 -16.38 1.40
N ASP A 157 -13.67 -17.38 0.81
CA ASP A 157 -13.61 -18.75 1.31
C ASP A 157 -12.37 -19.43 0.70
N ILE A 158 -11.47 -19.85 1.59
CA ILE A 158 -10.21 -20.51 1.22
C ILE A 158 -10.38 -22.03 1.18
N GLY A 159 -11.49 -22.53 1.76
CA GLY A 159 -11.78 -23.96 1.86
C GLY A 159 -11.00 -24.67 2.96
N GLY A 160 -11.14 -26.00 3.02
CA GLY A 160 -10.44 -26.85 3.97
C GLY A 160 -10.73 -26.49 5.44
N GLN A 161 -9.71 -26.61 6.28
CA GLN A 161 -9.80 -26.27 7.71
C GLN A 161 -9.78 -24.77 8.01
N ILE A 162 -9.40 -23.94 7.03
CA ILE A 162 -9.28 -22.50 7.19
C ILE A 162 -10.65 -21.82 7.05
N GLY A 163 -11.46 -22.27 6.06
CA GLY A 163 -12.78 -21.75 5.81
C GLY A 163 -12.75 -20.30 5.31
N ARG A 164 -13.79 -19.53 5.66
CA ARG A 164 -13.97 -18.15 5.22
C ARG A 164 -13.13 -17.19 6.05
N ILE A 165 -12.34 -16.35 5.36
CA ILE A 165 -11.55 -15.28 5.96
C ILE A 165 -12.17 -13.93 5.58
N ASN A 166 -12.30 -13.05 6.57
CA ASN A 166 -12.56 -11.63 6.41
C ASN A 166 -11.30 -10.87 6.85
N PRO A 167 -10.58 -10.20 5.94
CA PRO A 167 -9.34 -9.49 6.29
C PRO A 167 -9.57 -8.22 7.13
N GLY A 168 -10.82 -7.84 7.36
CA GLY A 168 -11.17 -6.57 7.98
C GLY A 168 -11.20 -5.44 6.94
N SER A 169 -12.18 -4.55 7.06
CA SER A 169 -12.28 -3.33 6.25
C SER A 169 -11.60 -2.19 6.97
N GLY A 170 -11.43 -1.04 6.30
CA GLY A 170 -10.74 0.07 6.93
C GLY A 170 -11.14 1.43 6.39
N GLY A 171 -10.70 2.48 7.08
CA GLY A 171 -10.78 3.87 6.64
C GLY A 171 -9.40 4.42 6.36
N ASN A 172 -9.26 5.22 5.32
CA ASN A 172 -8.04 5.96 5.04
C ASN A 172 -8.36 7.46 4.97
N PHE A 173 -7.51 8.23 5.61
CA PHE A 173 -7.52 9.68 5.59
C PHE A 173 -6.13 10.20 5.19
N ASN A 174 -6.10 11.09 4.23
CA ASN A 174 -4.88 11.73 3.77
C ASN A 174 -5.08 13.25 3.78
N LEU A 175 -4.06 13.98 4.21
CA LEU A 175 -4.03 15.44 4.13
C LEU A 175 -2.62 15.88 3.77
N GLY A 176 -2.52 17.03 3.10
CA GLY A 176 -1.21 17.59 2.78
C GLY A 176 -1.31 18.94 2.09
N LEU A 177 -0.12 19.46 1.82
CA LEU A 177 0.05 20.70 1.09
C LEU A 177 1.19 20.57 0.08
N GLY A 178 1.01 21.22 -1.05
CA GLY A 178 2.02 21.39 -2.08
C GLY A 178 2.38 22.87 -2.20
N ILE A 179 3.68 23.17 -2.32
CA ILE A 179 4.21 24.54 -2.45
C ILE A 179 5.01 24.61 -3.74
N SER A 180 4.64 25.51 -4.63
CA SER A 180 5.42 25.83 -5.82
C SER A 180 6.57 26.75 -5.44
N LEU A 181 7.83 26.24 -5.54
CA LEU A 181 9.02 27.02 -5.28
C LEU A 181 9.44 27.87 -6.49
N ASN A 182 9.22 27.31 -7.67
CA ASN A 182 9.44 27.98 -8.96
C ASN A 182 8.71 27.21 -10.07
N GLU A 183 8.81 27.67 -11.32
CA GLU A 183 8.13 27.05 -12.47
C GLU A 183 8.47 25.58 -12.72
N LYS A 184 9.57 25.07 -12.14
CA LYS A 184 10.05 23.70 -12.36
C LYS A 184 10.01 22.83 -11.13
N LEU A 185 9.98 23.42 -9.93
CA LEU A 185 10.13 22.69 -8.67
C LEU A 185 8.96 22.97 -7.73
N SER A 186 8.35 21.91 -7.22
CA SER A 186 7.40 21.98 -6.12
C SER A 186 7.80 21.04 -5.00
N LEU A 187 7.42 21.38 -3.77
CA LEU A 187 7.55 20.54 -2.58
C LEU A 187 6.16 20.10 -2.12
N THR A 188 6.10 18.94 -1.51
CA THR A 188 4.86 18.38 -0.93
C THR A 188 5.16 17.86 0.46
N LEU A 189 4.30 18.22 1.41
CA LEU A 189 4.26 17.66 2.76
C LEU A 189 2.88 17.07 2.98
N GLY A 190 2.82 15.91 3.61
CA GLY A 190 1.54 15.24 3.85
C GLY A 190 1.57 14.25 4.98
N TYR A 191 0.41 13.78 5.35
CA TYR A 191 0.20 12.70 6.29
C TYR A 191 -0.89 11.78 5.76
N ASP A 192 -0.59 10.50 5.74
CA ASP A 192 -1.53 9.44 5.38
C ASP A 192 -1.81 8.57 6.60
N HIS A 193 -3.07 8.28 6.87
CA HIS A 193 -3.48 7.45 8.00
C HIS A 193 -4.54 6.44 7.56
N THR A 194 -4.25 5.18 7.79
CA THR A 194 -5.17 4.07 7.50
C THR A 194 -5.43 3.29 8.78
N VAL A 195 -6.69 3.00 9.04
CA VAL A 195 -7.13 2.17 10.17
C VAL A 195 -7.89 0.97 9.60
N PHE A 196 -7.45 -0.24 9.93
CA PHE A 196 -8.13 -1.48 9.57
C PHE A 196 -8.77 -2.12 10.78
N GLU A 197 -9.97 -2.65 10.57
CA GLU A 197 -10.64 -3.52 11.53
C GLU A 197 -9.87 -4.83 11.74
N ARG A 198 -10.19 -5.52 12.82
CA ARG A 198 -9.61 -6.84 13.10
C ARG A 198 -10.01 -7.83 12.01
N PRO A 199 -9.07 -8.61 11.47
CA PRO A 199 -9.41 -9.73 10.62
C PRO A 199 -10.17 -10.80 11.43
N THR A 200 -11.09 -11.51 10.76
CA THR A 200 -11.84 -12.62 11.36
C THR A 200 -11.79 -13.84 10.46
N SER A 201 -11.82 -15.03 11.05
CA SER A 201 -11.86 -16.31 10.33
C SER A 201 -12.99 -17.18 10.88
N ALA A 202 -13.61 -17.98 10.03
CA ALA A 202 -14.63 -18.94 10.41
C ALA A 202 -14.06 -20.08 11.28
N SER A 203 -12.80 -20.44 11.07
CA SER A 203 -12.04 -21.32 11.96
C SER A 203 -11.09 -20.47 12.81
N ASN A 204 -11.15 -20.62 14.14
CA ASN A 204 -10.21 -19.94 15.04
C ASN A 204 -8.74 -20.42 14.90
N LEU A 205 -8.46 -21.25 13.89
CA LEU A 205 -7.19 -21.95 13.71
C LEU A 205 -6.04 -21.02 13.26
N LEU A 206 -6.36 -19.96 12.49
CA LEU A 206 -5.34 -19.04 11.94
C LEU A 206 -5.25 -17.71 12.67
N LEU A 207 -6.30 -17.33 13.37
CA LEU A 207 -6.31 -16.09 14.13
C LEU A 207 -6.02 -16.43 15.59
N THR A 208 -4.75 -16.35 15.95
CA THR A 208 -4.38 -16.28 17.36
C THR A 208 -5.13 -15.10 18.00
N THR A 209 -5.45 -15.22 19.28
CA THR A 209 -6.17 -14.25 20.11
C THR A 209 -5.62 -12.81 20.09
N THR A 210 -4.60 -12.54 19.27
CA THR A 210 -3.84 -11.29 19.17
C THR A 210 -4.20 -10.40 17.97
N ALA A 211 -5.16 -10.78 17.13
CA ALA A 211 -5.60 -9.91 16.03
C ALA A 211 -6.16 -8.60 16.60
N GLN A 212 -5.50 -7.48 16.28
CA GLN A 212 -5.84 -6.15 16.75
C GLN A 212 -6.23 -5.24 15.60
N VAL A 213 -6.84 -4.11 15.91
CA VAL A 213 -7.02 -3.00 14.97
C VAL A 213 -5.62 -2.54 14.54
N THR A 214 -5.41 -2.46 13.24
CA THR A 214 -4.12 -2.04 12.66
C THR A 214 -4.21 -0.57 12.26
N GLN A 215 -3.23 0.23 12.71
CA GLN A 215 -3.15 1.66 12.39
C GLN A 215 -1.82 1.95 11.67
N ILE A 216 -1.92 2.44 10.45
CA ILE A 216 -0.76 2.75 9.60
C ILE A 216 -0.76 4.25 9.35
N GLY A 217 0.13 4.98 10.01
CA GLY A 217 0.34 6.41 9.83
C GLY A 217 1.70 6.67 9.19
N VAL A 218 1.74 7.48 8.14
CA VAL A 218 2.95 7.80 7.39
C VAL A 218 3.05 9.29 7.15
N LEU A 219 4.17 9.89 7.52
CA LEU A 219 4.54 11.25 7.14
C LEU A 219 5.14 11.22 5.74
N LEU A 220 4.69 12.11 4.86
CA LEU A 220 5.09 12.18 3.47
C LEU A 220 5.84 13.48 3.20
N ILE A 221 7.05 13.37 2.66
CA ILE A 221 7.86 14.49 2.19
C ILE A 221 8.20 14.22 0.74
N GLY A 222 7.82 15.11 -0.15
CA GLY A 222 8.02 14.88 -1.57
C GLY A 222 8.35 16.13 -2.34
N GLY A 223 8.62 15.95 -3.62
CA GLY A 223 8.84 17.02 -4.57
C GLY A 223 8.54 16.55 -5.97
N ALA A 224 8.23 17.52 -6.84
CA ALA A 224 8.09 17.29 -8.26
C ALA A 224 9.00 18.23 -9.01
N TYR A 225 9.74 17.70 -9.98
CA TYR A 225 10.60 18.45 -10.87
C TYR A 225 10.11 18.27 -12.31
N ARG A 226 9.87 19.38 -13.00
CA ARG A 226 9.49 19.37 -14.42
C ARG A 226 10.72 19.07 -15.28
N LEU A 227 10.72 17.89 -15.90
CA LEU A 227 11.77 17.46 -16.82
C LEU A 227 11.58 18.08 -18.21
N SER A 228 10.35 18.16 -18.66
CA SER A 228 9.94 18.74 -19.94
C SER A 228 8.50 19.23 -19.86
N ASP A 229 7.96 19.80 -20.94
CA ASP A 229 6.54 20.24 -21.00
C ASP A 229 5.56 19.06 -20.88
N ARG A 230 6.03 17.82 -21.04
CA ARG A 230 5.19 16.60 -21.01
C ARG A 230 5.57 15.61 -19.91
N SER A 231 6.64 15.86 -19.16
CA SER A 231 7.14 14.90 -18.18
C SER A 231 7.57 15.58 -16.89
N PHE A 232 7.30 14.90 -15.78
CA PHE A 232 7.70 15.31 -14.44
C PHE A 232 8.43 14.15 -13.77
N ALA A 233 9.35 14.43 -12.86
CA ALA A 233 9.88 13.48 -11.92
C ALA A 233 9.31 13.79 -10.54
N ASN A 234 8.53 12.88 -10.00
CA ASN A 234 7.98 13.00 -8.64
C ASN A 234 8.75 12.06 -7.73
N PHE A 235 9.23 12.57 -6.63
CA PHE A 235 9.94 11.84 -5.59
C PHE A 235 9.21 12.03 -4.27
N VAL A 236 8.91 10.95 -3.56
CA VAL A 236 8.24 10.98 -2.26
C VAL A 236 8.93 10.02 -1.31
N VAL A 237 9.26 10.51 -0.13
CA VAL A 237 9.72 9.73 1.02
C VAL A 237 8.60 9.68 2.04
N GLY A 238 8.23 8.48 2.44
CA GLY A 238 7.30 8.21 3.53
C GLY A 238 8.06 7.70 4.75
N ILE A 239 7.78 8.27 5.91
CA ILE A 239 8.37 7.89 7.20
C ILE A 239 7.25 7.38 8.10
N GLY A 240 7.40 6.17 8.62
CA GLY A 240 6.42 5.57 9.52
C GLY A 240 6.23 6.39 10.80
N ALA A 241 4.97 6.73 11.09
CA ALA A 241 4.59 7.48 12.28
C ALA A 241 3.87 6.61 13.32
N THR A 242 3.50 5.38 12.95
CA THR A 242 2.87 4.39 13.84
C THR A 242 3.67 3.09 13.81
N ARG A 243 3.44 2.22 14.78
CA ARG A 243 4.19 0.98 14.97
C ARG A 243 4.05 -0.01 13.80
N GLU A 244 2.88 -0.04 13.18
CA GLU A 244 2.54 -0.97 12.09
C GLU A 244 2.89 -0.38 10.71
N ALA A 245 3.30 0.90 10.66
CA ALA A 245 3.75 1.53 9.43
C ALA A 245 5.15 1.03 9.04
N PRO A 246 5.46 0.97 7.74
CA PRO A 246 6.82 0.76 7.27
C PRO A 246 7.73 1.89 7.75
N ASP A 247 8.95 1.56 8.21
CA ASP A 247 9.91 2.56 8.72
C ASP A 247 10.23 3.61 7.66
N LEU A 248 10.45 3.16 6.41
CA LEU A 248 10.78 4.01 5.28
C LEU A 248 10.12 3.53 3.99
N GLN A 249 9.58 4.45 3.23
CA GLN A 249 9.09 4.23 1.86
C GLN A 249 9.72 5.25 0.94
N VAL A 250 10.20 4.81 -0.21
CA VAL A 250 10.69 5.72 -1.27
C VAL A 250 9.91 5.43 -2.54
N THR A 251 9.31 6.46 -3.11
CA THR A 251 8.54 6.34 -4.35
C THR A 251 9.06 7.33 -5.37
N VAL A 252 9.39 6.83 -6.56
CA VAL A 252 9.73 7.65 -7.72
C VAL A 252 8.70 7.39 -8.81
N ARG A 253 8.14 8.45 -9.40
CA ARG A 253 7.19 8.38 -10.52
C ARG A 253 7.61 9.35 -11.61
N ILE A 254 7.55 8.89 -12.86
CA ILE A 254 7.88 9.71 -14.03
C ILE A 254 6.66 9.71 -14.97
N PRO A 255 5.59 10.49 -14.63
CA PRO A 255 4.45 10.62 -15.53
C PRO A 255 4.87 11.35 -16.80
N THR A 256 4.47 10.78 -17.94
CA THR A 256 4.74 11.34 -19.27
C THR A 256 3.46 11.33 -20.09
N ALA A 257 3.07 12.49 -20.61
CA ALA A 257 1.91 12.60 -21.51
C ALA A 257 2.29 12.09 -22.90
N ILE A 258 1.72 10.96 -23.31
CA ILE A 258 1.95 10.32 -24.62
C ILE A 258 1.03 10.95 -25.66
N PHE A 259 -0.24 11.27 -25.27
CA PHE A 259 -1.21 11.92 -26.13
C PHE A 259 -1.62 13.25 -25.49
N SER A 260 -1.51 14.35 -26.22
CA SER A 260 -2.19 15.59 -25.85
C SER A 260 -3.56 15.55 -26.50
N GLY A 261 -4.61 15.31 -25.71
CA GLY A 261 -5.97 15.56 -26.18
C GLY A 261 -6.09 17.02 -26.62
N LYS A 262 -6.66 17.22 -27.79
CA LYS A 262 -7.05 18.54 -28.28
C LYS A 262 -8.24 19.06 -27.49
#